data_72428a7883e39118c7318f34fea9e776
#
_entry.id   72428a7883e39118c7318f34fea9e776
#
_cell.length_a   1.000
_cell.length_b   1.000
_cell.length_c   1.000
_cell.angle_alpha   90.00
_cell.angle_beta   90.00
_cell.angle_gamma   90.00
#
_symmetry.space_group_name_H-M   'P 1'
#
loop_
_entity.id
_entity.type
_entity.pdbx_description
1 polymer ?
#
loop_
_entity_poly.entity_id
_entity_poly.type
_entity_poly.pdbx_seq_one_letter_code
_entity_poly.pdbx_strand_id
1 'polypeptide(L)'
;NLCHQCGACYQHCQYADPHEFNVNVPRVFAEVRHSSYAHYAWPKGMAWAIRNAGRFTILTTLLATSLFLLGVTLSGDQSSEGVGFYAVISHNTMVTIFSFVGWLILLVWYFSIRSFWLTTALPGIFNIPLPVYRRAMVSVLTLKNLDGGHGHGCYQQGEVASQMRRVFHQMTMYGFLFCFVATSLGTIYHYGLSAPAPYDWLTAPKFFGVTGGVSLLVGCAGLWWCRRSTEQAIETEDGGLGNSLIGLLFFTSLTGLALPLLKGTEYLAIILCLHLGFVLALFLNFAWGKFMHSIYRCVALLASEYEKLRQ
;
A
#
# COMPACT_ATOMS: atom_id res chain seq x y z
N ASN A 1 -1.65 7.14 -15.78
CA ASN A 1 -1.24 6.17 -14.74
C ASN A 1 0.09 5.43 -15.02
N LEU A 2 0.63 5.53 -16.24
CA LEU A 2 1.96 4.94 -16.58
C LEU A 2 3.14 5.73 -16.04
N CYS A 3 3.03 7.05 -15.88
CA CYS A 3 4.10 7.90 -15.36
C CYS A 3 4.48 7.54 -13.91
N HIS A 4 5.78 7.31 -13.66
CA HIS A 4 6.33 6.94 -12.36
C HIS A 4 7.04 8.09 -11.64
N GLN A 5 6.97 9.31 -12.19
CA GLN A 5 7.66 10.49 -11.64
C GLN A 5 9.17 10.24 -11.43
N CYS A 6 9.84 9.73 -12.44
CA CYS A 6 11.29 9.51 -12.38
C CYS A 6 12.11 10.81 -12.54
N GLY A 7 11.49 11.91 -12.94
CA GLY A 7 12.14 13.21 -13.11
C GLY A 7 12.91 13.39 -14.42
N ALA A 8 13.15 12.35 -15.22
CA ALA A 8 13.96 12.43 -16.43
C ALA A 8 13.47 13.49 -17.43
N CYS A 9 12.14 13.59 -17.64
CA CYS A 9 11.57 14.58 -18.54
C CYS A 9 11.69 16.03 -18.02
N TYR A 10 11.97 16.25 -16.76
CA TYR A 10 12.23 17.56 -16.18
C TYR A 10 13.72 17.91 -16.28
N GLN A 11 14.60 16.98 -15.90
CA GLN A 11 16.04 17.20 -15.89
C GLN A 11 16.65 17.41 -17.29
N HIS A 12 16.05 16.81 -18.33
CA HIS A 12 16.52 16.95 -19.72
C HIS A 12 15.70 17.94 -20.55
N CYS A 13 14.79 18.70 -19.93
CA CYS A 13 13.96 19.66 -20.63
C CYS A 13 14.64 21.04 -20.68
N GLN A 14 14.99 21.52 -21.87
CA GLN A 14 15.56 22.85 -22.04
C GLN A 14 14.59 23.99 -21.66
N TYR A 15 13.32 23.71 -21.51
CA TYR A 15 12.26 24.68 -21.13
C TYR A 15 11.83 24.56 -19.67
N ALA A 16 12.46 23.70 -18.86
CA ALA A 16 12.26 23.65 -17.42
C ALA A 16 12.90 24.85 -16.72
N ASP A 17 12.63 25.04 -15.44
CA ASP A 17 13.29 26.08 -14.64
C ASP A 17 14.82 26.01 -14.78
N PRO A 18 15.55 27.13 -15.01
CA PRO A 18 15.14 28.54 -14.91
C PRO A 18 14.61 29.19 -16.21
N HIS A 19 14.19 28.42 -17.22
CA HIS A 19 13.64 28.98 -18.44
C HIS A 19 12.29 29.67 -18.19
N GLU A 20 12.00 30.78 -18.91
CA GLU A 20 10.78 31.56 -18.75
C GLU A 20 9.49 30.76 -18.88
N PHE A 21 9.47 29.68 -19.69
CA PHE A 21 8.31 28.80 -19.85
C PHE A 21 8.06 27.91 -18.65
N ASN A 22 9.05 27.68 -17.81
CA ASN A 22 8.96 26.89 -16.57
C ASN A 22 8.15 25.59 -16.73
N VAL A 23 8.47 24.79 -17.75
CA VAL A 23 7.75 23.57 -18.10
C VAL A 23 8.01 22.49 -17.08
N ASN A 24 6.95 21.99 -16.43
CA ASN A 24 7.05 20.94 -15.40
C ASN A 24 6.10 19.76 -15.70
N VAL A 25 6.53 18.86 -16.57
CA VAL A 25 5.78 17.67 -17.00
C VAL A 25 5.48 16.71 -15.83
N PRO A 26 6.44 16.38 -14.91
CA PRO A 26 6.15 15.50 -13.78
C PRO A 26 5.04 16.00 -12.88
N ARG A 27 4.99 17.31 -12.61
CA ARG A 27 3.96 17.95 -11.79
C ARG A 27 2.58 17.80 -12.44
N VAL A 28 2.45 18.17 -13.71
CA VAL A 28 1.18 18.06 -14.45
C VAL A 28 0.67 16.61 -14.45
N PHE A 29 1.54 15.64 -14.74
CA PHE A 29 1.14 14.22 -14.71
C PHE A 29 0.76 13.71 -13.31
N ALA A 30 1.33 14.27 -12.26
CA ALA A 30 0.95 13.90 -10.90
C ALA A 30 -0.42 14.48 -10.52
N GLU A 31 -0.71 15.73 -10.91
CA GLU A 31 -2.02 16.36 -10.72
C GLU A 31 -3.13 15.61 -11.48
N VAL A 32 -2.90 15.27 -12.76
CA VAL A 32 -3.82 14.47 -13.56
C VAL A 32 -4.04 13.09 -12.95
N ARG A 33 -3.00 12.44 -12.47
CA ARG A 33 -3.10 11.12 -11.81
C ARG A 33 -3.91 11.22 -10.52
N HIS A 34 -3.68 12.22 -9.68
CA HIS A 34 -4.46 12.44 -8.45
C HIS A 34 -5.94 12.70 -8.77
N SER A 35 -6.21 13.55 -9.75
CA SER A 35 -7.57 13.80 -10.23
C SER A 35 -8.24 12.53 -10.78
N SER A 36 -7.49 11.68 -11.49
CA SER A 36 -8.01 10.41 -12.01
C SER A 36 -8.41 9.44 -10.89
N TYR A 37 -7.63 9.35 -9.81
CA TYR A 37 -7.99 8.49 -8.67
C TYR A 37 -9.30 8.95 -8.00
N ALA A 38 -9.47 10.26 -7.82
CA ALA A 38 -10.72 10.82 -7.30
C ALA A 38 -11.91 10.61 -8.28
N HIS A 39 -11.66 10.69 -9.61
CA HIS A 39 -12.67 10.46 -10.63
C HIS A 39 -13.21 9.03 -10.63
N TYR A 40 -12.34 8.03 -10.49
CA TYR A 40 -12.73 6.61 -10.50
C TYR A 40 -13.09 6.08 -9.12
N ALA A 41 -13.03 6.89 -8.06
CA ALA A 41 -13.45 6.48 -6.72
C ALA A 41 -14.92 6.04 -6.68
N TRP A 42 -15.18 4.95 -5.97
CA TRP A 42 -16.53 4.48 -5.68
C TRP A 42 -16.69 4.25 -4.16
N PRO A 43 -17.85 4.65 -3.58
CA PRO A 43 -18.87 5.55 -4.14
C PRO A 43 -18.31 6.95 -4.35
N LYS A 44 -18.96 7.73 -5.23
CA LYS A 44 -18.45 9.05 -5.67
C LYS A 44 -18.17 10.04 -4.52
N GLY A 45 -18.95 10.01 -3.45
CA GLY A 45 -18.71 10.83 -2.25
C GLY A 45 -17.35 10.58 -1.61
N MET A 46 -16.75 9.38 -1.77
CA MET A 46 -15.45 9.04 -1.21
C MET A 46 -14.26 9.65 -1.99
N ALA A 47 -14.48 10.34 -3.09
CA ALA A 47 -13.45 11.15 -3.75
C ALA A 47 -12.82 12.17 -2.79
N TRP A 48 -13.58 12.62 -1.77
CA TRP A 48 -13.06 13.47 -0.70
C TRP A 48 -11.90 12.81 0.07
N ALA A 49 -11.99 11.52 0.37
CA ALA A 49 -10.94 10.78 1.09
C ALA A 49 -9.62 10.78 0.30
N ILE A 50 -9.70 10.62 -1.03
CA ILE A 50 -8.53 10.65 -1.90
C ILE A 50 -7.91 12.06 -1.96
N ARG A 51 -8.76 13.10 -2.12
CA ARG A 51 -8.30 14.50 -2.17
C ARG A 51 -7.70 14.98 -0.84
N ASN A 52 -8.14 14.42 0.28
CA ASN A 52 -7.71 14.77 1.63
C ASN A 52 -7.10 13.56 2.35
N ALA A 53 -6.26 12.78 1.66
CA ALA A 53 -5.78 11.50 2.12
C ALA A 53 -5.06 11.57 3.48
N GLY A 54 -4.31 12.64 3.75
CA GLY A 54 -3.69 12.86 5.06
C GLY A 54 -4.72 12.93 6.19
N ARG A 55 -5.77 13.77 6.03
CA ARG A 55 -6.85 13.90 7.01
C ARG A 55 -7.65 12.61 7.16
N PHE A 56 -7.99 11.97 6.05
CA PHE A 56 -8.71 10.69 6.06
C PHE A 56 -7.92 9.62 6.81
N THR A 57 -6.61 9.50 6.57
CA THR A 57 -5.74 8.55 7.24
C THR A 57 -5.65 8.81 8.74
N ILE A 58 -5.48 10.07 9.16
CA ILE A 58 -5.44 10.42 10.59
C ILE A 58 -6.78 10.05 11.26
N LEU A 59 -7.90 10.45 10.67
CA LEU A 59 -9.24 10.15 11.21
C LEU A 59 -9.50 8.64 11.31
N THR A 60 -9.21 7.88 10.25
CA THR A 60 -9.41 6.42 10.28
C THR A 60 -8.48 5.74 11.27
N THR A 61 -7.25 6.20 11.44
CA THR A 61 -6.30 5.65 12.42
C THR A 61 -6.78 5.93 13.84
N LEU A 62 -7.17 7.17 14.14
CA LEU A 62 -7.68 7.53 15.47
C LEU A 62 -8.95 6.74 15.80
N LEU A 63 -9.92 6.70 14.89
CA LEU A 63 -11.18 5.98 15.10
C LEU A 63 -10.95 4.46 15.27
N ALA A 64 -10.12 3.86 14.40
CA ALA A 64 -9.82 2.43 14.48
C ALA A 64 -9.09 2.07 15.79
N THR A 65 -8.08 2.84 16.16
CA THR A 65 -7.33 2.61 17.42
C THR A 65 -8.23 2.81 18.64
N SER A 66 -9.05 3.87 18.65
CA SER A 66 -10.00 4.12 19.73
C SER A 66 -11.06 3.00 19.84
N LEU A 67 -11.52 2.46 18.70
CA LEU A 67 -12.46 1.34 18.69
C LEU A 67 -11.88 0.10 19.40
N PHE A 68 -10.63 -0.28 19.09
CA PHE A 68 -10.00 -1.42 19.74
C PHE A 68 -9.68 -1.16 21.22
N LEU A 69 -9.18 0.02 21.57
CA LEU A 69 -8.89 0.38 22.96
C LEU A 69 -10.18 0.40 23.79
N LEU A 70 -11.23 1.04 23.29
CA LEU A 70 -12.53 1.09 23.98
C LEU A 70 -13.16 -0.30 24.08
N GLY A 71 -13.08 -1.10 23.00
CA GLY A 71 -13.56 -2.48 23.00
C GLY A 71 -12.93 -3.31 24.13
N VAL A 72 -11.61 -3.22 24.28
CA VAL A 72 -10.87 -3.94 25.33
C VAL A 72 -11.24 -3.42 26.73
N THR A 73 -11.34 -2.09 26.90
CA THR A 73 -11.69 -1.51 28.22
C THR A 73 -13.14 -1.79 28.66
N LEU A 74 -14.08 -1.81 27.70
CA LEU A 74 -15.50 -2.08 28.00
C LEU A 74 -15.81 -3.56 28.17
N SER A 75 -15.03 -4.45 27.57
CA SER A 75 -15.25 -5.91 27.67
C SER A 75 -15.02 -6.44 29.08
N GLY A 76 -14.50 -5.59 29.98
CA GLY A 76 -14.23 -5.91 31.39
C GLY A 76 -13.55 -7.27 31.52
N ASP A 77 -12.65 -7.44 32.40
CA ASP A 77 -11.91 -8.65 32.68
C ASP A 77 -11.94 -9.78 31.59
N GLN A 78 -10.87 -9.89 30.94
CA GLN A 78 -10.45 -10.77 29.83
C GLN A 78 -11.19 -12.11 29.78
N SER A 79 -11.64 -12.47 28.62
CA SER A 79 -12.16 -13.82 28.36
C SER A 79 -11.14 -14.86 28.86
N SER A 80 -11.47 -15.53 29.94
CA SER A 80 -10.66 -16.55 30.63
C SER A 80 -10.31 -17.77 29.74
N GLU A 81 -10.75 -17.79 28.49
CA GLU A 81 -10.59 -18.89 27.54
C GLU A 81 -9.47 -18.68 26.50
N GLY A 82 -8.79 -17.52 26.46
CA GLY A 82 -7.76 -17.21 25.46
C GLY A 82 -6.33 -17.26 26.01
N VAL A 83 -5.39 -17.71 25.18
CA VAL A 83 -3.95 -17.64 25.45
C VAL A 83 -3.31 -16.57 24.56
N GLY A 84 -2.47 -15.71 25.12
CA GLY A 84 -1.71 -14.71 24.38
C GLY A 84 -2.58 -13.59 23.78
N PHE A 85 -2.53 -13.40 22.47
CA PHE A 85 -3.26 -12.31 21.78
C PHE A 85 -4.79 -12.46 21.87
N TYR A 86 -5.29 -13.67 21.89
CA TYR A 86 -6.72 -13.96 21.93
C TYR A 86 -7.35 -13.78 23.33
N ALA A 87 -6.52 -13.67 24.36
CA ALA A 87 -6.97 -13.24 25.68
C ALA A 87 -7.36 -11.74 25.70
N VAL A 88 -6.76 -10.93 24.84
CA VAL A 88 -7.04 -9.48 24.74
C VAL A 88 -8.23 -9.20 23.84
N ILE A 89 -8.26 -9.82 22.65
CA ILE A 89 -9.34 -9.67 21.68
C ILE A 89 -9.64 -11.04 21.09
N SER A 90 -10.91 -11.47 21.15
CA SER A 90 -11.31 -12.78 20.67
C SER A 90 -11.02 -12.95 19.16
N HIS A 91 -10.61 -14.15 18.76
CA HIS A 91 -10.36 -14.49 17.35
C HIS A 91 -11.59 -14.19 16.47
N ASN A 92 -12.77 -14.56 16.92
CA ASN A 92 -14.01 -14.35 16.18
C ASN A 92 -14.32 -12.87 15.96
N THR A 93 -14.07 -12.00 16.93
CA THR A 93 -14.22 -10.55 16.78
C THR A 93 -13.29 -10.01 15.71
N MET A 94 -12.01 -10.42 15.72
CA MET A 94 -11.05 -10.00 14.70
C MET A 94 -11.48 -10.47 13.30
N VAL A 95 -11.83 -11.76 13.16
CA VAL A 95 -12.28 -12.32 11.87
C VAL A 95 -13.51 -11.58 11.35
N THR A 96 -14.49 -11.31 12.21
CA THR A 96 -15.72 -10.59 11.80
C THR A 96 -15.41 -9.19 11.28
N ILE A 97 -14.62 -8.41 12.03
CA ILE A 97 -14.28 -7.02 11.65
C ILE A 97 -13.50 -7.01 10.32
N PHE A 98 -12.41 -7.79 10.23
CA PHE A 98 -11.54 -7.74 9.06
C PHE A 98 -12.16 -8.41 7.82
N SER A 99 -13.02 -9.42 7.98
CA SER A 99 -13.77 -10.01 6.88
C SER A 99 -14.79 -9.04 6.31
N PHE A 100 -15.53 -8.33 7.18
CA PHE A 100 -16.49 -7.31 6.72
C PHE A 100 -15.80 -6.18 5.96
N VAL A 101 -14.70 -5.64 6.51
CA VAL A 101 -13.93 -4.58 5.84
C VAL A 101 -13.26 -5.11 4.57
N GLY A 102 -12.74 -6.33 4.57
CA GLY A 102 -12.18 -6.97 3.39
C GLY A 102 -13.20 -7.11 2.26
N TRP A 103 -14.43 -7.55 2.58
CA TRP A 103 -15.52 -7.61 1.60
C TRP A 103 -15.87 -6.23 1.03
N LEU A 104 -15.95 -5.21 1.89
CA LEU A 104 -16.18 -3.82 1.47
C LEU A 104 -15.10 -3.33 0.50
N ILE A 105 -13.82 -3.62 0.78
CA ILE A 105 -12.70 -3.26 -0.09
C ILE A 105 -12.84 -3.94 -1.47
N LEU A 106 -13.15 -5.23 -1.51
CA LEU A 106 -13.33 -5.96 -2.76
C LEU A 106 -14.47 -5.36 -3.59
N LEU A 107 -15.58 -4.97 -2.95
CA LEU A 107 -16.69 -4.30 -3.61
C LEU A 107 -16.27 -2.94 -4.20
N VAL A 108 -15.57 -2.13 -3.41
CA VAL A 108 -15.06 -0.82 -3.86
C VAL A 108 -14.09 -0.98 -5.02
N TRP A 109 -13.17 -1.93 -4.93
CA TRP A 109 -12.22 -2.22 -6.00
C TRP A 109 -12.93 -2.66 -7.28
N TYR A 110 -13.90 -3.57 -7.18
CA TYR A 110 -14.66 -4.02 -8.33
C TYR A 110 -15.27 -2.85 -9.12
N PHE A 111 -16.00 -1.96 -8.46
CA PHE A 111 -16.64 -0.83 -9.13
C PHE A 111 -15.63 0.21 -9.64
N SER A 112 -14.58 0.48 -8.88
CA SER A 112 -13.53 1.43 -9.28
C SER A 112 -12.72 0.91 -10.48
N ILE A 113 -12.33 -0.36 -10.46
CA ILE A 113 -11.59 -1.01 -11.55
C ILE A 113 -12.48 -1.08 -12.80
N ARG A 114 -13.73 -1.51 -12.65
CA ARG A 114 -14.69 -1.58 -13.77
C ARG A 114 -14.86 -0.21 -14.42
N SER A 115 -15.02 0.84 -13.63
CA SER A 115 -15.14 2.20 -14.14
C SER A 115 -13.89 2.64 -14.91
N PHE A 116 -12.69 2.34 -14.40
CA PHE A 116 -11.42 2.65 -15.08
C PHE A 116 -11.21 1.78 -16.33
N TRP A 117 -11.52 0.49 -16.26
CA TRP A 117 -11.42 -0.44 -17.39
C TRP A 117 -12.22 0.02 -18.61
N LEU A 118 -13.45 0.46 -18.39
CA LEU A 118 -14.35 0.95 -19.46
C LEU A 118 -13.84 2.22 -20.17
N THR A 119 -12.89 2.94 -19.58
CA THR A 119 -12.24 4.10 -20.22
C THR A 119 -10.94 3.73 -20.95
N THR A 120 -10.50 2.49 -20.84
CA THR A 120 -9.36 1.96 -21.61
C THR A 120 -9.85 1.32 -22.90
N ALA A 121 -8.95 1.18 -23.87
CA ALA A 121 -9.25 0.45 -25.12
C ALA A 121 -9.13 -1.07 -24.97
N LEU A 122 -9.12 -1.59 -23.73
CA LEU A 122 -9.03 -3.02 -23.46
C LEU A 122 -10.33 -3.75 -23.83
N PRO A 123 -10.25 -4.93 -24.46
CA PRO A 123 -11.40 -5.81 -24.66
C PRO A 123 -11.84 -6.44 -23.32
N GLY A 124 -12.83 -7.30 -23.35
CA GLY A 124 -13.19 -8.11 -22.19
C GLY A 124 -11.99 -8.90 -21.67
N ILE A 125 -11.93 -9.09 -20.35
CA ILE A 125 -10.76 -9.70 -19.66
C ILE A 125 -10.32 -11.04 -20.27
N PHE A 126 -11.26 -11.89 -20.69
CA PHE A 126 -10.96 -13.19 -21.29
C PHE A 126 -10.48 -13.11 -22.76
N ASN A 127 -10.60 -11.95 -23.40
CA ASN A 127 -10.22 -11.73 -24.79
C ASN A 127 -8.79 -11.13 -24.93
N ILE A 128 -8.09 -10.95 -23.80
CA ILE A 128 -6.70 -10.50 -23.80
C ILE A 128 -5.76 -11.70 -23.90
N PRO A 129 -4.82 -11.72 -24.86
CA PRO A 129 -3.88 -12.83 -25.01
C PRO A 129 -2.99 -13.03 -23.77
N LEU A 130 -2.74 -14.28 -23.39
CA LEU A 130 -1.88 -14.63 -22.25
C LEU A 130 -0.48 -13.98 -22.27
N PRO A 131 0.21 -13.84 -23.42
CA PRO A 131 1.50 -13.13 -23.48
C PRO A 131 1.43 -11.67 -22.99
N VAL A 132 0.31 -10.97 -23.19
CA VAL A 132 0.09 -9.60 -22.71
C VAL A 132 0.04 -9.57 -21.19
N TYR A 133 -0.73 -10.47 -20.58
CA TYR A 133 -0.76 -10.63 -19.12
C TYR A 133 0.63 -10.90 -18.53
N ARG A 134 1.37 -11.84 -19.16
CA ARG A 134 2.72 -12.19 -18.71
C ARG A 134 3.67 -10.99 -18.75
N ARG A 135 3.67 -10.20 -19.84
CA ARG A 135 4.54 -9.01 -19.98
C ARG A 135 4.15 -7.93 -18.96
N ALA A 136 2.85 -7.66 -18.81
CA ALA A 136 2.36 -6.71 -17.81
C ALA A 136 2.74 -7.15 -16.38
N MET A 137 2.55 -8.44 -16.05
CA MET A 137 2.90 -8.98 -14.73
C MET A 137 4.40 -8.90 -14.45
N VAL A 138 5.25 -9.25 -15.41
CA VAL A 138 6.71 -9.08 -15.27
C VAL A 138 7.06 -7.62 -15.01
N SER A 139 6.45 -6.67 -15.72
CA SER A 139 6.70 -5.25 -15.52
C SER A 139 6.26 -4.77 -14.12
N VAL A 140 5.16 -5.32 -13.57
CA VAL A 140 4.69 -5.04 -12.20
C VAL A 140 5.66 -5.63 -11.17
N LEU A 141 5.98 -6.92 -11.26
CA LEU A 141 6.80 -7.61 -10.27
C LEU A 141 8.24 -7.09 -10.22
N THR A 142 8.81 -6.75 -11.38
CA THR A 142 10.18 -6.20 -11.45
C THR A 142 10.24 -4.69 -11.21
N LEU A 143 9.08 -4.00 -11.11
CA LEU A 143 8.99 -2.54 -11.09
C LEU A 143 9.83 -1.90 -12.20
N LYS A 144 9.79 -2.50 -13.41
CA LYS A 144 10.62 -2.12 -14.55
C LYS A 144 10.58 -0.61 -14.83
N ASN A 145 9.40 -0.02 -14.77
CA ASN A 145 9.24 1.39 -15.13
C ASN A 145 9.77 2.38 -14.06
N LEU A 146 10.22 1.89 -12.90
CA LEU A 146 10.92 2.70 -11.88
C LEU A 146 12.43 2.84 -12.19
N ASP A 147 12.93 2.30 -13.29
CA ASP A 147 14.30 2.49 -13.77
C ASP A 147 14.49 3.78 -14.59
N GLY A 148 13.45 4.62 -14.68
CA GLY A 148 13.47 5.87 -15.44
C GLY A 148 13.23 5.70 -16.94
N GLY A 149 13.01 4.47 -17.42
CA GLY A 149 12.86 4.14 -18.85
C GLY A 149 14.19 4.00 -19.62
N HIS A 150 15.30 4.45 -19.02
CA HIS A 150 16.66 4.39 -19.57
C HIS A 150 17.59 3.47 -18.75
N GLY A 151 17.10 2.81 -17.70
CA GLY A 151 17.86 1.86 -16.89
C GLY A 151 18.70 2.46 -15.76
N HIS A 152 18.86 3.78 -15.69
CA HIS A 152 19.71 4.44 -14.69
C HIS A 152 18.96 4.80 -13.39
N GLY A 153 17.63 4.81 -13.41
CA GLY A 153 16.81 5.11 -12.22
C GLY A 153 16.11 6.46 -12.29
N CYS A 154 15.79 7.01 -11.10
CA CYS A 154 15.05 8.27 -10.97
C CYS A 154 15.99 9.42 -10.61
N TYR A 155 15.71 10.59 -11.15
CA TYR A 155 16.37 11.85 -10.78
C TYR A 155 15.62 12.43 -9.57
N GLN A 156 16.27 12.39 -8.42
CA GLN A 156 15.69 12.90 -7.16
C GLN A 156 16.40 14.16 -6.69
N GLN A 157 17.71 14.21 -6.91
CA GLN A 157 18.56 15.35 -6.57
C GLN A 157 19.50 15.62 -7.75
N GLY A 158 19.24 16.71 -8.47
CA GLY A 158 20.12 17.15 -9.56
C GLY A 158 20.20 16.14 -10.72
N GLU A 159 21.31 16.19 -11.43
CA GLU A 159 21.52 15.48 -12.70
C GLU A 159 21.86 13.98 -12.56
N VAL A 160 22.01 13.46 -11.33
CA VAL A 160 22.42 12.06 -11.11
C VAL A 160 21.22 11.17 -10.86
N ALA A 161 20.97 10.22 -11.76
CA ALA A 161 19.93 9.21 -11.61
C ALA A 161 20.33 8.15 -10.56
N SER A 162 19.35 7.66 -9.79
CA SER A 162 19.56 6.66 -8.74
C SER A 162 18.49 5.57 -8.75
N GLN A 163 18.90 4.31 -8.50
CA GLN A 163 18.01 3.16 -8.35
C GLN A 163 17.42 3.03 -6.93
N MET A 164 17.81 3.85 -5.96
CA MET A 164 17.42 3.73 -4.56
C MET A 164 15.90 3.68 -4.37
N ARG A 165 15.18 4.54 -5.09
CA ARG A 165 13.70 4.54 -5.05
C ARG A 165 13.09 3.22 -5.51
N ARG A 166 13.66 2.58 -6.54
CA ARG A 166 13.21 1.27 -7.03
C ARG A 166 13.48 0.19 -6.00
N VAL A 167 14.67 0.17 -5.41
CA VAL A 167 15.05 -0.81 -4.37
C VAL A 167 14.13 -0.71 -3.16
N PHE A 168 13.95 0.48 -2.59
CA PHE A 168 13.07 0.67 -1.44
C PHE A 168 11.61 0.36 -1.76
N HIS A 169 11.17 0.64 -2.99
CA HIS A 169 9.81 0.28 -3.40
C HIS A 169 9.66 -1.25 -3.56
N GLN A 170 10.67 -1.96 -4.07
CA GLN A 170 10.68 -3.43 -4.08
C GLN A 170 10.63 -4.00 -2.68
N MET A 171 11.44 -3.48 -1.74
CA MET A 171 11.40 -3.90 -0.34
C MET A 171 10.01 -3.69 0.28
N THR A 172 9.36 -2.54 0.00
CA THR A 172 8.01 -2.27 0.46
C THR A 172 6.99 -3.23 -0.15
N MET A 173 7.03 -3.45 -1.46
CA MET A 173 6.09 -4.32 -2.17
C MET A 173 6.24 -5.79 -1.73
N TYR A 174 7.44 -6.34 -1.74
CA TYR A 174 7.67 -7.73 -1.35
C TYR A 174 7.51 -7.93 0.16
N GLY A 175 7.90 -6.94 0.98
CA GLY A 175 7.64 -6.96 2.42
C GLY A 175 6.14 -7.03 2.73
N PHE A 176 5.32 -6.24 2.02
CA PHE A 176 3.86 -6.31 2.13
C PHE A 176 3.31 -7.69 1.71
N LEU A 177 3.78 -8.23 0.59
CA LEU A 177 3.37 -9.57 0.13
C LEU A 177 3.74 -10.65 1.14
N PHE A 178 4.92 -10.58 1.77
CA PHE A 178 5.34 -11.53 2.81
C PHE A 178 4.46 -11.44 4.06
N CYS A 179 4.11 -10.23 4.51
CA CYS A 179 3.16 -10.05 5.60
C CYS A 179 1.77 -10.63 5.24
N PHE A 180 1.31 -10.46 4.00
CA PHE A 180 0.07 -11.05 3.53
C PHE A 180 0.14 -12.59 3.51
N VAL A 181 1.24 -13.17 3.03
CA VAL A 181 1.50 -14.62 3.08
C VAL A 181 1.52 -15.11 4.53
N ALA A 182 2.16 -14.38 5.44
CA ALA A 182 2.21 -14.72 6.86
C ALA A 182 0.80 -14.81 7.47
N THR A 183 -0.06 -13.82 7.18
CA THR A 183 -1.45 -13.79 7.66
C THR A 183 -2.27 -14.94 7.05
N SER A 184 -2.11 -15.20 5.76
CA SER A 184 -2.78 -16.32 5.07
C SER A 184 -2.36 -17.67 5.64
N LEU A 185 -1.07 -17.87 5.86
CA LEU A 185 -0.53 -19.07 6.52
C LEU A 185 -1.06 -19.20 7.95
N GLY A 186 -1.10 -18.09 8.70
CA GLY A 186 -1.69 -18.07 10.04
C GLY A 186 -3.14 -18.56 10.04
N THR A 187 -3.95 -18.15 9.06
CA THR A 187 -5.32 -18.63 8.89
C THR A 187 -5.36 -20.12 8.58
N ILE A 188 -4.48 -20.62 7.69
CA ILE A 188 -4.38 -22.07 7.36
C ILE A 188 -3.95 -22.86 8.61
N TYR A 189 -2.98 -22.39 9.37
CA TYR A 189 -2.53 -23.04 10.61
C TYR A 189 -3.66 -23.11 11.63
N HIS A 190 -4.40 -22.02 11.80
CA HIS A 190 -5.50 -21.95 12.78
C HIS A 190 -6.65 -22.93 12.42
N TYR A 191 -7.20 -22.83 11.18
CA TYR A 191 -8.37 -23.60 10.77
C TYR A 191 -8.06 -24.97 10.16
N GLY A 192 -6.93 -25.07 9.47
CA GLY A 192 -6.55 -26.32 8.78
C GLY A 192 -5.74 -27.28 9.64
N LEU A 193 -4.87 -26.76 10.51
CA LEU A 193 -3.95 -27.56 11.33
C LEU A 193 -4.31 -27.52 12.82
N SER A 194 -5.37 -26.80 13.22
CA SER A 194 -5.78 -26.59 14.61
C SER A 194 -4.62 -26.08 15.51
N ALA A 195 -3.69 -25.32 14.91
CA ALA A 195 -2.53 -24.74 15.59
C ALA A 195 -2.71 -23.21 15.72
N PRO A 196 -3.28 -22.73 16.85
CA PRO A 196 -3.49 -21.31 17.07
C PRO A 196 -2.19 -20.55 17.33
N ALA A 197 -2.20 -19.24 17.05
CA ALA A 197 -1.11 -18.35 17.48
C ALA A 197 -1.03 -18.29 19.03
N PRO A 198 0.16 -18.02 19.61
CA PRO A 198 1.39 -17.52 18.98
C PRO A 198 2.29 -18.63 18.45
N TYR A 199 2.86 -18.39 17.29
CA TYR A 199 3.72 -19.35 16.59
C TYR A 199 5.18 -19.30 17.06
N ASP A 200 5.88 -20.45 16.97
CA ASP A 200 7.32 -20.53 17.22
C ASP A 200 8.14 -19.86 16.10
N TRP A 201 9.40 -19.51 16.42
CA TRP A 201 10.27 -18.75 15.53
C TRP A 201 10.54 -19.42 14.17
N LEU A 202 10.59 -20.74 14.13
CA LEU A 202 10.88 -21.54 12.93
C LEU A 202 9.64 -21.87 12.09
N THR A 203 8.47 -21.39 12.46
CA THR A 203 7.24 -21.63 11.68
C THR A 203 7.14 -20.69 10.50
N ALA A 204 6.53 -21.17 9.41
CA ALA A 204 6.38 -20.37 8.20
C ALA A 204 5.64 -19.03 8.43
N PRO A 205 4.49 -18.96 9.16
CA PRO A 205 3.84 -17.68 9.45
C PRO A 205 4.78 -16.68 10.13
N LYS A 206 5.58 -17.14 11.09
CA LYS A 206 6.51 -16.28 11.84
C LYS A 206 7.67 -15.82 10.96
N PHE A 207 8.26 -16.71 10.16
CA PHE A 207 9.35 -16.39 9.25
C PHE A 207 8.93 -15.31 8.24
N PHE A 208 7.81 -15.52 7.53
CA PHE A 208 7.31 -14.53 6.57
C PHE A 208 6.88 -13.22 7.24
N GLY A 209 6.28 -13.29 8.42
CA GLY A 209 5.86 -12.10 9.17
C GLY A 209 7.03 -11.22 9.59
N VAL A 210 8.09 -11.80 10.16
CA VAL A 210 9.28 -11.06 10.60
C VAL A 210 10.06 -10.52 9.39
N THR A 211 10.34 -11.36 8.40
CA THR A 211 11.07 -10.94 7.19
C THR A 211 10.31 -9.86 6.43
N GLY A 212 8.99 -10.04 6.28
CA GLY A 212 8.12 -9.06 5.65
C GLY A 212 8.05 -7.74 6.42
N GLY A 213 7.90 -7.81 7.73
CA GLY A 213 7.85 -6.63 8.60
C GLY A 213 9.14 -5.82 8.56
N VAL A 214 10.32 -6.47 8.66
CA VAL A 214 11.61 -5.79 8.55
C VAL A 214 11.79 -5.16 7.17
N SER A 215 11.46 -5.90 6.10
CA SER A 215 11.54 -5.38 4.72
C SER A 215 10.63 -4.16 4.52
N LEU A 216 9.39 -4.20 5.04
CA LEU A 216 8.48 -3.06 5.02
C LEU A 216 9.03 -1.86 5.79
N LEU A 217 9.55 -2.08 6.99
CA LEU A 217 10.07 -1.00 7.83
C LEU A 217 11.21 -0.26 7.12
N VAL A 218 12.19 -1.00 6.60
CA VAL A 218 13.34 -0.43 5.87
C VAL A 218 12.89 0.20 4.55
N GLY A 219 12.03 -0.48 3.79
CA GLY A 219 11.49 0.01 2.52
C GLY A 219 10.72 1.33 2.68
N CYS A 220 9.84 1.42 3.67
CA CYS A 220 9.06 2.62 3.95
C CYS A 220 9.94 3.79 4.43
N ALA A 221 10.91 3.53 5.32
CA ALA A 221 11.87 4.54 5.77
C ALA A 221 12.70 5.08 4.60
N GLY A 222 13.18 4.19 3.72
CA GLY A 222 13.92 4.55 2.52
C GLY A 222 13.08 5.32 1.50
N LEU A 223 11.82 4.95 1.28
CA LEU A 223 10.90 5.71 0.43
C LEU A 223 10.60 7.09 0.99
N TRP A 224 10.46 7.21 2.30
CA TRP A 224 10.26 8.49 2.95
C TRP A 224 11.49 9.39 2.81
N TRP A 225 12.68 8.81 3.01
CA TRP A 225 13.95 9.53 2.77
C TRP A 225 14.07 9.99 1.31
N CYS A 226 13.85 9.10 0.34
CA CYS A 226 13.84 9.43 -1.07
C CYS A 226 12.87 10.56 -1.41
N ARG A 227 11.67 10.55 -0.82
CA ARG A 227 10.66 11.58 -1.06
C ARG A 227 11.09 12.94 -0.50
N ARG A 228 11.70 12.98 0.68
CA ARG A 228 12.22 14.24 1.28
C ARG A 228 13.44 14.79 0.55
N SER A 229 14.17 13.91 -0.11
CA SER A 229 15.35 14.30 -0.91
C SER A 229 14.99 14.72 -2.34
N THR A 230 13.72 14.58 -2.77
CA THR A 230 13.29 15.00 -4.12
C THR A 230 13.22 16.51 -4.19
N GLU A 231 13.70 17.08 -5.31
CA GLU A 231 13.64 18.52 -5.56
C GLU A 231 12.19 19.03 -5.50
N GLN A 232 11.98 20.20 -4.89
CA GLN A 232 10.67 20.81 -4.73
C GLN A 232 9.95 21.02 -6.06
N ALA A 233 10.71 21.26 -7.15
CA ALA A 233 10.16 21.40 -8.48
C ALA A 233 9.47 20.13 -9.00
N ILE A 234 9.93 18.94 -8.57
CA ILE A 234 9.37 17.64 -8.95
C ILE A 234 8.35 17.18 -7.91
N GLU A 235 8.40 17.71 -6.70
CA GLU A 235 7.46 17.39 -5.64
C GLU A 235 6.06 17.92 -5.98
N THR A 236 5.07 17.11 -5.73
CA THR A 236 3.66 17.44 -6.04
C THR A 236 2.83 17.38 -4.77
N GLU A 237 1.94 18.34 -4.61
CA GLU A 237 0.91 18.29 -3.59
C GLU A 237 -0.12 17.21 -3.95
N ASP A 238 0.01 16.05 -3.32
CA ASP A 238 -0.92 14.92 -3.49
C ASP A 238 -1.90 14.75 -2.33
N GLY A 239 -2.17 15.83 -1.58
CA GLY A 239 -3.06 15.82 -0.41
C GLY A 239 -2.57 14.91 0.72
N GLY A 240 -1.28 14.59 0.75
CA GLY A 240 -0.67 13.66 1.70
C GLY A 240 -0.82 12.19 1.33
N LEU A 241 -1.33 11.89 0.14
CA LEU A 241 -1.66 10.53 -0.31
C LEU A 241 -0.46 9.58 -0.23
N GLY A 242 0.72 10.04 -0.65
CA GLY A 242 1.95 9.23 -0.60
C GLY A 242 2.44 9.01 0.83
N ASN A 243 2.50 10.06 1.64
CA ASN A 243 2.98 9.99 3.03
C ASN A 243 2.05 9.15 3.90
N SER A 244 0.73 9.21 3.66
CA SER A 244 -0.26 8.42 4.37
C SER A 244 -0.03 6.91 4.25
N LEU A 245 0.17 6.41 3.02
CA LEU A 245 0.43 4.98 2.83
C LEU A 245 1.76 4.54 3.43
N ILE A 246 2.83 5.33 3.20
CA ILE A 246 4.16 5.02 3.76
C ILE A 246 4.09 5.00 5.28
N GLY A 247 3.44 5.99 5.91
CA GLY A 247 3.28 6.05 7.35
C GLY A 247 2.47 4.88 7.92
N LEU A 248 1.32 4.54 7.31
CA LEU A 248 0.51 3.39 7.75
C LEU A 248 1.28 2.08 7.66
N LEU A 249 1.96 1.81 6.54
CA LEU A 249 2.76 0.60 6.37
C LEU A 249 3.92 0.55 7.38
N PHE A 250 4.59 1.69 7.61
CA PHE A 250 5.68 1.80 8.59
C PHE A 250 5.20 1.47 10.00
N PHE A 251 4.14 2.14 10.49
CA PHE A 251 3.65 1.93 11.85
C PHE A 251 2.98 0.58 12.03
N THR A 252 2.30 0.05 11.02
CA THR A 252 1.78 -1.32 11.03
C THR A 252 2.92 -2.33 11.21
N SER A 253 4.01 -2.18 10.47
CA SER A 253 5.19 -3.05 10.59
C SER A 253 5.88 -2.90 11.93
N LEU A 254 6.08 -1.67 12.39
CA LEU A 254 6.74 -1.38 13.65
C LEU A 254 5.99 -2.01 14.82
N THR A 255 4.67 -1.77 14.90
CA THR A 255 3.83 -2.34 15.96
C THR A 255 3.72 -3.86 15.85
N GLY A 256 3.63 -4.40 14.63
CA GLY A 256 3.60 -5.84 14.40
C GLY A 256 4.88 -6.56 14.82
N LEU A 257 6.04 -5.96 14.57
CA LEU A 257 7.34 -6.49 15.02
C LEU A 257 7.54 -6.32 16.54
N ALA A 258 6.90 -5.35 17.16
CA ALA A 258 6.94 -5.18 18.62
C ALA A 258 6.13 -6.25 19.38
N LEU A 259 5.04 -6.78 18.80
CA LEU A 259 4.18 -7.78 19.46
C LEU A 259 4.92 -9.01 20.00
N PRO A 260 5.78 -9.71 19.23
CA PRO A 260 6.50 -10.86 19.75
C PRO A 260 7.54 -10.51 20.82
N LEU A 261 8.05 -9.27 20.82
CA LEU A 261 9.03 -8.80 21.80
C LEU A 261 8.37 -8.44 23.13
N LEU A 262 7.11 -7.99 23.10
CA LEU A 262 6.36 -7.57 24.27
C LEU A 262 5.40 -8.67 24.79
N LYS A 263 5.48 -9.87 24.21
CA LYS A 263 4.71 -11.02 24.68
C LYS A 263 5.01 -11.31 26.15
N GLY A 264 3.96 -11.36 26.99
CA GLY A 264 4.07 -11.61 28.44
C GLY A 264 4.34 -10.36 29.27
N THR A 265 4.34 -9.18 28.69
CA THR A 265 4.38 -7.90 29.40
C THR A 265 3.00 -7.27 29.51
N GLU A 266 2.82 -6.33 30.44
CA GLU A 266 1.60 -5.52 30.59
C GLU A 266 1.29 -4.64 29.37
N TYR A 267 2.29 -4.35 28.54
CA TYR A 267 2.14 -3.51 27.33
C TYR A 267 1.54 -4.26 26.13
N LEU A 268 1.39 -5.59 26.21
CA LEU A 268 0.88 -6.40 25.10
C LEU A 268 -0.50 -5.93 24.62
N ALA A 269 -1.41 -5.65 25.54
CA ALA A 269 -2.78 -5.23 25.20
C ALA A 269 -2.78 -3.90 24.42
N ILE A 270 -2.02 -2.93 24.89
CA ILE A 270 -1.93 -1.61 24.25
C ILE A 270 -1.32 -1.72 22.84
N ILE A 271 -0.18 -2.44 22.73
CA ILE A 271 0.50 -2.58 21.43
C ILE A 271 -0.35 -3.38 20.43
N LEU A 272 -1.13 -4.36 20.90
CA LEU A 272 -2.07 -5.11 20.07
C LEU A 272 -3.19 -4.22 19.55
N CYS A 273 -3.82 -3.40 20.42
CA CYS A 273 -4.84 -2.44 20.01
C CYS A 273 -4.31 -1.42 19.02
N LEU A 274 -3.11 -0.89 19.24
CA LEU A 274 -2.43 0.01 18.29
C LEU A 274 -2.19 -0.69 16.94
N HIS A 275 -1.65 -1.90 16.96
CA HIS A 275 -1.39 -2.68 15.75
C HIS A 275 -2.67 -2.93 14.95
N LEU A 276 -3.71 -3.43 15.58
CA LEU A 276 -5.01 -3.70 14.94
C LEU A 276 -5.67 -2.39 14.44
N GLY A 277 -5.51 -1.29 15.17
CA GLY A 277 -5.95 0.03 14.75
C GLY A 277 -5.25 0.49 13.47
N PHE A 278 -3.91 0.36 13.39
CA PHE A 278 -3.15 0.66 12.17
C PHE A 278 -3.53 -0.27 11.01
N VAL A 279 -3.70 -1.57 11.27
CA VAL A 279 -4.13 -2.54 10.25
C VAL A 279 -5.52 -2.19 9.72
N LEU A 280 -6.48 -1.87 10.58
CA LEU A 280 -7.83 -1.50 10.16
C LEU A 280 -7.83 -0.19 9.35
N ALA A 281 -7.08 0.81 9.80
CA ALA A 281 -6.89 2.06 9.05
C ALA A 281 -6.23 1.82 7.69
N LEU A 282 -5.23 0.94 7.62
CA LEU A 282 -4.57 0.54 6.39
C LEU A 282 -5.57 -0.12 5.41
N PHE A 283 -6.41 -1.02 5.88
CA PHE A 283 -7.45 -1.68 5.10
C PHE A 283 -8.45 -0.65 4.53
N LEU A 284 -8.92 0.29 5.34
CA LEU A 284 -9.81 1.37 4.85
C LEU A 284 -9.11 2.24 3.79
N ASN A 285 -7.81 2.50 3.96
CA ASN A 285 -6.99 3.23 2.98
C ASN A 285 -6.68 2.42 1.70
N PHE A 286 -6.86 1.08 1.69
CA PHE A 286 -6.81 0.29 0.45
C PHE A 286 -7.94 0.65 -0.50
N ALA A 287 -9.11 0.97 0.03
CA ALA A 287 -10.27 1.35 -0.77
C ALA A 287 -10.18 2.79 -1.32
N TRP A 288 -9.72 3.75 -0.50
CA TRP A 288 -9.80 5.19 -0.82
C TRP A 288 -8.48 5.95 -0.58
N GLY A 289 -7.36 5.25 -0.61
CA GLY A 289 -6.03 5.84 -0.42
C GLY A 289 -5.06 5.55 -1.56
N LYS A 290 -3.78 5.78 -1.29
CA LYS A 290 -2.70 5.58 -2.27
C LYS A 290 -2.58 4.14 -2.78
N PHE A 291 -3.08 3.14 -2.04
CA PHE A 291 -2.99 1.74 -2.46
C PHE A 291 -3.68 1.49 -3.82
N MET A 292 -4.70 2.27 -4.16
CA MET A 292 -5.36 2.24 -5.47
C MET A 292 -4.40 2.47 -6.65
N HIS A 293 -3.24 3.11 -6.40
CA HIS A 293 -2.24 3.31 -7.47
C HIS A 293 -1.73 2.00 -8.04
N SER A 294 -1.58 0.95 -7.23
CA SER A 294 -1.12 -0.36 -7.68
C SER A 294 -2.12 -0.98 -8.65
N ILE A 295 -3.40 -0.88 -8.35
CA ILE A 295 -4.49 -1.46 -9.15
C ILE A 295 -4.63 -0.71 -10.48
N TYR A 296 -4.78 0.62 -10.45
CA TYR A 296 -4.90 1.42 -11.68
C TYR A 296 -3.66 1.32 -12.57
N ARG A 297 -2.47 1.17 -11.96
CA ARG A 297 -1.24 0.97 -12.71
C ARG A 297 -1.17 -0.40 -13.36
N CYS A 298 -1.62 -1.46 -12.70
CA CYS A 298 -1.71 -2.78 -13.31
C CYS A 298 -2.61 -2.77 -14.55
N VAL A 299 -3.79 -2.15 -14.46
CA VAL A 299 -4.70 -2.00 -15.61
C VAL A 299 -4.07 -1.14 -16.72
N ALA A 300 -3.42 -0.03 -16.38
CA ALA A 300 -2.76 0.83 -17.37
C ALA A 300 -1.58 0.13 -18.07
N LEU A 301 -0.79 -0.66 -17.34
CA LEU A 301 0.29 -1.46 -17.92
C LEU A 301 -0.25 -2.55 -18.85
N LEU A 302 -1.35 -3.21 -18.45
CA LEU A 302 -2.03 -4.20 -19.28
C LEU A 302 -2.54 -3.55 -20.58
N ALA A 303 -3.13 -2.36 -20.50
CA ALA A 303 -3.59 -1.60 -21.66
C ALA A 303 -2.42 -1.24 -22.60
N SER A 304 -1.32 -0.74 -22.03
CA SER A 304 -0.11 -0.41 -22.80
C SER A 304 0.50 -1.62 -23.51
N GLU A 305 0.59 -2.79 -22.86
CA GLU A 305 1.09 -4.01 -23.48
C GLU A 305 0.13 -4.57 -24.55
N TYR A 306 -1.18 -4.37 -24.38
CA TYR A 306 -2.16 -4.76 -25.39
C TYR A 306 -2.11 -3.86 -26.61
N GLU A 307 -1.93 -2.55 -26.46
CA GLU A 307 -1.75 -1.59 -27.55
C GLU A 307 -0.52 -1.92 -28.41
N LYS A 308 0.63 -2.26 -27.77
CA LYS A 308 1.85 -2.70 -28.46
C LYS A 308 1.68 -3.97 -29.32
N LEU A 309 0.71 -4.80 -28.99
CA LEU A 309 0.41 -6.01 -29.78
C LEU A 309 -0.37 -5.67 -31.07
N ARG A 310 -1.06 -4.50 -31.08
CA ARG A 310 -1.90 -4.07 -32.21
C ARG A 310 -1.15 -3.19 -33.22
N GLN A 311 0.01 -2.68 -32.83
CA GLN A 311 0.95 -1.95 -33.69
C GLN A 311 1.85 -2.91 -34.45
#